data_c7c4329970bdc51656136f3f13adf0b1
#
_entry.id   c7c4329970bdc51656136f3f13adf0b1
#
_cell.length_a   1.000
_cell.length_b   1.000
_cell.length_c   1.000
_cell.angle_alpha   90.00
_cell.angle_beta   90.00
_cell.angle_gamma   90.00
#
_symmetry.space_group_name_H-M   'P 1'
#
loop_
_entity.id
_entity.type
_entity.pdbx_description
1 polymer ?
#
loop_
_entity_poly.entity_id
_entity_poly.type
_entity_poly.pdbx_seq_one_letter_code
_entity_poly.pdbx_strand_id
1 'polypeptide(L)'
;MHVLADAAVSVLAIIGLVTAWRLNWRFMDPLMGIVGALVVANWSLSLIRQAGAVLLDMRPSGDVARRITDQLETGGDRISDLHIWRVGPGHAAAVISLVSDRPQSPSAYKRRLAGVPGLSHVTVEVEACPGTHATA
;
A
#
# COMPACT_ATOMS: atom_id res chain seq x y z
N MET A 1 10.78 13.88 -2.12
CA MET A 1 9.79 14.21 -3.18
C MET A 1 9.33 15.66 -3.14
N HIS A 2 9.13 16.29 -1.97
CA HIS A 2 8.77 17.72 -1.85
C HIS A 2 9.76 18.66 -2.56
N VAL A 3 11.06 18.45 -2.35
CA VAL A 3 12.12 19.30 -2.91
C VAL A 3 12.12 19.33 -4.44
N LEU A 4 11.79 18.21 -5.09
CA LEU A 4 11.73 18.14 -6.56
C LEU A 4 10.52 18.89 -7.13
N ALA A 5 9.37 18.83 -6.47
CA ALA A 5 8.19 19.57 -6.90
C ALA A 5 8.40 21.08 -6.72
N ASP A 6 8.98 21.48 -5.61
CA ASP A 6 9.31 22.88 -5.31
C ASP A 6 10.34 23.45 -6.31
N ALA A 7 11.38 22.67 -6.59
CA ALA A 7 12.36 23.02 -7.61
C ALA A 7 11.72 23.13 -9.02
N ALA A 8 10.83 22.22 -9.39
CA ALA A 8 10.14 22.25 -10.67
C ALA A 8 9.26 23.49 -10.83
N VAL A 9 8.49 23.86 -9.80
CA VAL A 9 7.64 25.06 -9.81
C VAL A 9 8.51 26.32 -9.91
N SER A 10 9.63 26.36 -9.18
CA SER A 10 10.57 27.49 -9.23
C SER A 10 11.20 27.66 -10.61
N VAL A 11 11.61 26.55 -11.24
CA VAL A 11 12.17 26.58 -12.62
C VAL A 11 11.11 27.04 -13.63
N LEU A 12 9.87 26.56 -13.53
CA LEU A 12 8.76 26.99 -14.37
C LEU A 12 8.48 28.49 -14.22
N ALA A 13 8.50 29.00 -12.98
CA ALA A 13 8.32 30.43 -12.72
C ALA A 13 9.42 31.29 -13.34
N ILE A 14 10.68 30.85 -13.24
CA ILE A 14 11.82 31.55 -13.85
C ILE A 14 11.69 31.53 -15.38
N ILE A 15 11.37 30.40 -15.99
CA ILE A 15 11.18 30.28 -17.45
C ILE A 15 10.04 31.20 -17.89
N GLY A 16 8.92 31.21 -17.16
CA GLY A 16 7.77 32.08 -17.45
C GLY A 16 8.15 33.57 -17.41
N LEU A 17 8.89 33.98 -16.37
CA LEU A 17 9.34 35.35 -16.20
C LEU A 17 10.32 35.80 -17.29
N VAL A 18 11.33 34.96 -17.59
CA VAL A 18 12.33 35.26 -18.64
C VAL A 18 11.67 35.35 -20.01
N THR A 19 10.70 34.47 -20.30
CA THR A 19 9.99 34.44 -21.58
C THR A 19 9.07 35.66 -21.70
N ALA A 20 8.35 36.02 -20.65
CA ALA A 20 7.52 37.21 -20.61
C ALA A 20 8.35 38.47 -20.83
N TRP A 21 9.53 38.56 -20.21
CA TRP A 21 10.43 39.72 -20.34
C TRP A 21 11.08 39.82 -21.73
N ARG A 22 11.56 38.68 -22.27
CA ARG A 22 12.26 38.66 -23.57
C ARG A 22 11.35 38.81 -24.79
N LEU A 23 10.17 38.22 -24.74
CA LEU A 23 9.23 38.16 -25.86
C LEU A 23 8.04 39.13 -25.69
N ASN A 24 8.03 39.92 -24.62
CA ASN A 24 6.91 40.82 -24.25
C ASN A 24 5.54 40.10 -24.22
N TRP A 25 5.53 38.79 -23.90
CA TRP A 25 4.33 37.97 -23.85
C TRP A 25 3.69 38.02 -22.47
N ARG A 26 2.87 39.03 -22.24
CA ARG A 26 2.22 39.30 -20.95
C ARG A 26 1.31 38.18 -20.47
N PHE A 27 0.84 37.29 -21.34
CA PHE A 27 0.00 36.17 -20.98
C PHE A 27 0.81 34.93 -20.45
N MET A 28 2.14 34.96 -20.58
CA MET A 28 2.98 33.85 -20.10
C MET A 28 2.94 33.68 -18.57
N ASP A 29 2.88 34.77 -17.84
CA ASP A 29 2.80 34.72 -16.37
C ASP A 29 1.51 34.04 -15.89
N PRO A 30 0.29 34.43 -16.31
CA PRO A 30 -0.93 33.68 -16.00
C PRO A 30 -0.89 32.22 -16.46
N LEU A 31 -0.32 31.93 -17.62
CA LEU A 31 -0.22 30.57 -18.14
C LEU A 31 0.65 29.69 -17.26
N MET A 32 1.83 30.17 -16.85
CA MET A 32 2.71 29.46 -15.94
C MET A 32 2.09 29.29 -14.55
N GLY A 33 1.32 30.28 -14.08
CA GLY A 33 0.54 30.17 -12.86
C GLY A 33 -0.48 29.02 -12.92
N ILE A 34 -1.21 28.89 -14.03
CA ILE A 34 -2.18 27.80 -14.24
C ILE A 34 -1.47 26.44 -14.29
N VAL A 35 -0.36 26.35 -15.04
CA VAL A 35 0.42 25.10 -15.12
C VAL A 35 0.95 24.70 -13.73
N GLY A 36 1.52 25.64 -12.98
CA GLY A 36 1.96 25.42 -11.61
C GLY A 36 0.82 24.97 -10.69
N ALA A 37 -0.36 25.60 -10.78
CA ALA A 37 -1.52 25.23 -10.00
C ALA A 37 -2.00 23.81 -10.32
N LEU A 38 -2.00 23.38 -11.58
CA LEU A 38 -2.36 22.02 -11.99
C LEU A 38 -1.39 20.98 -11.46
N VAL A 39 -0.09 21.28 -11.49
CA VAL A 39 0.95 20.39 -10.93
C VAL A 39 0.75 20.21 -9.44
N VAL A 40 0.57 21.30 -8.69
CA VAL A 40 0.34 21.27 -7.25
C VAL A 40 -0.98 20.56 -6.90
N ALA A 41 -2.05 20.83 -7.65
CA ALA A 41 -3.34 20.17 -7.45
C ALA A 41 -3.26 18.65 -7.67
N ASN A 42 -2.62 18.20 -8.74
CA ASN A 42 -2.43 16.78 -9.03
C ASN A 42 -1.63 16.08 -7.93
N TRP A 43 -0.59 16.73 -7.45
CA TRP A 43 0.23 16.20 -6.37
C TRP A 43 -0.51 16.16 -5.03
N SER A 44 -1.26 17.22 -4.69
CA SER A 44 -2.10 17.28 -3.50
C SER A 44 -3.15 16.17 -3.48
N LEU A 45 -3.81 15.93 -4.62
CA LEU A 45 -4.78 14.84 -4.75
C LEU A 45 -4.13 13.46 -4.53
N SER A 46 -2.90 13.27 -5.02
CA SER A 46 -2.15 12.04 -4.78
C SER A 46 -1.85 11.83 -3.29
N LEU A 47 -1.43 12.89 -2.59
CA LEU A 47 -1.18 12.83 -1.14
C LEU A 47 -2.46 12.55 -0.35
N ILE A 48 -3.57 13.22 -0.69
CA ILE A 48 -4.87 12.99 -0.04
C ILE A 48 -5.32 11.53 -0.22
N ARG A 49 -5.18 10.97 -1.42
CA ARG A 49 -5.52 9.56 -1.68
C ARG A 49 -4.63 8.61 -0.89
N GLN A 50 -3.33 8.87 -0.81
CA GLN A 50 -2.41 8.04 -0.03
C GLN A 50 -2.71 8.10 1.48
N ALA A 51 -2.90 9.30 2.01
CA ALA A 51 -3.27 9.48 3.41
C ALA A 51 -4.65 8.88 3.73
N GLY A 52 -5.62 9.11 2.85
CA GLY A 52 -6.96 8.54 2.99
C GLY A 52 -6.96 7.02 2.96
N ALA A 53 -6.14 6.40 2.12
CA ALA A 53 -6.02 4.94 2.06
C ALA A 53 -5.48 4.32 3.36
N VAL A 54 -4.64 5.05 4.10
CA VAL A 54 -4.16 4.63 5.42
C VAL A 54 -5.23 4.86 6.49
N LEU A 55 -5.85 6.04 6.50
CA LEU A 55 -6.84 6.42 7.52
C LEU A 55 -8.17 5.65 7.41
N LEU A 56 -8.57 5.30 6.20
CA LEU A 56 -9.79 4.54 5.94
C LEU A 56 -9.59 3.03 5.98
N ASP A 57 -8.42 2.57 6.42
CA ASP A 57 -8.08 1.13 6.51
C ASP A 57 -8.39 0.37 5.22
N MET A 58 -8.14 1.03 4.07
CA MET A 58 -8.38 0.40 2.77
C MET A 58 -7.48 -0.82 2.63
N ARG A 59 -8.11 -1.97 2.39
CA ARG A 59 -7.39 -3.24 2.19
C ARG A 59 -6.26 -3.06 1.18
N PRO A 60 -5.06 -3.56 1.49
CA PRO A 60 -4.01 -3.69 0.50
C PRO A 60 -4.54 -4.44 -0.72
N SER A 61 -3.97 -4.20 -1.88
CA SER A 61 -4.35 -4.88 -3.14
C SER A 61 -4.54 -6.38 -2.90
N GLY A 62 -5.59 -6.98 -3.47
CA GLY A 62 -5.96 -8.37 -3.29
C GLY A 62 -4.84 -9.40 -3.57
N ASP A 63 -3.72 -8.95 -4.13
CA ASP A 63 -2.52 -9.76 -4.37
C ASP A 63 -1.84 -10.23 -3.08
N VAL A 64 -1.79 -9.39 -2.03
CA VAL A 64 -1.19 -9.79 -0.74
C VAL A 64 -2.05 -10.85 -0.07
N ALA A 65 -3.38 -10.66 -0.05
CA ALA A 65 -4.32 -11.63 0.50
C ALA A 65 -4.20 -12.98 -0.22
N ARG A 66 -4.22 -12.97 -1.56
CA ARG A 66 -4.08 -14.19 -2.36
C ARG A 66 -2.77 -14.92 -2.07
N ARG A 67 -1.64 -14.21 -2.04
CA ARG A 67 -0.33 -14.81 -1.72
C ARG A 67 -0.29 -15.44 -0.33
N ILE A 68 -0.91 -14.80 0.66
CA ILE A 68 -1.03 -15.37 2.01
C ILE A 68 -1.84 -16.67 1.95
N THR A 69 -2.99 -16.65 1.30
CA THR A 69 -3.85 -17.83 1.14
C THR A 69 -3.11 -18.96 0.42
N ASP A 70 -2.48 -18.68 -0.73
CA ASP A 70 -1.74 -19.66 -1.52
C ASP A 70 -0.59 -20.31 -0.74
N GLN A 71 0.05 -19.58 0.18
CA GLN A 71 1.16 -20.10 0.96
C GLN A 71 0.74 -20.84 2.23
N LEU A 72 -0.42 -20.50 2.79
CA LEU A 72 -0.86 -21.08 4.05
C LEU A 72 -1.86 -22.21 3.89
N GLU A 73 -2.79 -22.10 2.94
CA GLU A 73 -3.79 -23.15 2.69
C GLU A 73 -3.19 -24.33 1.93
N THR A 74 -2.28 -25.04 2.60
CA THR A 74 -1.62 -26.24 2.06
C THR A 74 -1.63 -27.35 3.12
N GLY A 75 -1.84 -28.58 2.68
CA GLY A 75 -1.67 -29.76 3.56
C GLY A 75 -2.73 -29.92 4.65
N GLY A 76 -3.92 -29.37 4.47
CA GLY A 76 -5.01 -29.45 5.45
C GLY A 76 -5.15 -28.21 6.34
N ASP A 77 -4.28 -27.23 6.16
CA ASP A 77 -4.40 -25.95 6.84
C ASP A 77 -5.48 -25.09 6.16
N ARG A 78 -6.33 -24.41 6.92
CA ARG A 78 -7.36 -23.49 6.45
C ARG A 78 -7.30 -22.18 7.19
N ILE A 79 -7.41 -21.08 6.46
CA ILE A 79 -7.57 -19.76 7.04
C ILE A 79 -9.03 -19.59 7.47
N SER A 80 -9.26 -19.46 8.77
CA SER A 80 -10.58 -19.16 9.33
C SER A 80 -10.87 -17.67 9.34
N ASP A 81 -9.84 -16.84 9.53
CA ASP A 81 -9.95 -15.39 9.48
C ASP A 81 -8.68 -14.74 8.97
N LEU A 82 -8.82 -13.66 8.17
CA LEU A 82 -7.71 -12.93 7.55
C LEU A 82 -8.00 -11.44 7.53
N HIS A 83 -7.34 -10.72 8.41
CA HIS A 83 -7.33 -9.27 8.42
C HIS A 83 -5.99 -8.73 7.92
N ILE A 84 -6.06 -7.85 6.92
CA ILE A 84 -4.87 -7.20 6.34
C ILE A 84 -5.15 -5.71 6.28
N TRP A 85 -4.24 -4.90 6.80
CA TRP A 85 -4.33 -3.44 6.71
C TRP A 85 -2.98 -2.82 6.36
N ARG A 86 -3.04 -1.61 5.86
CA ARG A 86 -1.86 -0.87 5.46
C ARG A 86 -1.28 -0.11 6.66
N VAL A 87 0.00 -0.32 6.95
CA VAL A 87 0.72 0.37 8.03
C VAL A 87 1.64 1.49 7.51
N GLY A 88 1.82 1.55 6.17
CA GLY A 88 2.62 2.58 5.52
C GLY A 88 2.67 2.40 4.00
N PRO A 89 3.33 3.30 3.26
CA PRO A 89 3.51 3.15 1.82
C PRO A 89 4.28 1.87 1.50
N GLY A 90 3.63 0.91 0.84
CA GLY A 90 4.23 -0.38 0.48
C GLY A 90 4.34 -1.39 1.63
N HIS A 91 3.83 -1.07 2.84
CA HIS A 91 3.90 -1.93 4.02
C HIS A 91 2.50 -2.29 4.51
N ALA A 92 2.25 -3.58 4.71
CA ALA A 92 1.04 -4.12 5.28
C ALA A 92 1.32 -4.93 6.55
N ALA A 93 0.33 -5.00 7.43
CA ALA A 93 0.29 -5.92 8.54
C ALA A 93 -0.85 -6.92 8.33
N ALA A 94 -0.72 -8.12 8.86
CA ALA A 94 -1.75 -9.14 8.81
C ALA A 94 -1.94 -9.83 10.16
N VAL A 95 -3.20 -10.08 10.50
CA VAL A 95 -3.60 -11.04 11.55
C VAL A 95 -4.31 -12.18 10.85
N ILE A 96 -3.88 -13.38 11.14
CA ILE A 96 -4.29 -14.59 10.45
C ILE A 96 -4.66 -15.62 11.50
N SER A 97 -5.88 -16.13 11.45
CA SER A 97 -6.30 -17.27 12.24
C SER A 97 -6.39 -18.50 11.33
N LEU A 98 -5.73 -19.58 11.74
CA LEU A 98 -5.64 -20.83 11.01
C LEU A 98 -6.27 -21.95 11.82
N VAL A 99 -6.99 -22.82 11.12
CA VAL A 99 -7.44 -24.12 11.63
C VAL A 99 -6.67 -25.21 10.90
N SER A 100 -6.08 -26.13 11.64
CA SER A 100 -5.24 -27.19 11.09
C SER A 100 -5.51 -28.53 11.74
N ASP A 101 -5.49 -29.60 10.94
CA ASP A 101 -5.54 -30.98 11.43
C ASP A 101 -4.23 -31.42 12.11
N ARG A 102 -3.12 -30.75 11.74
CA ARG A 102 -1.79 -30.98 12.30
C ARG A 102 -1.10 -29.65 12.58
N PRO A 103 -1.53 -28.95 13.65
CA PRO A 103 -1.08 -27.60 13.92
C PRO A 103 0.43 -27.55 14.13
N GLN A 104 1.08 -26.64 13.42
CA GLN A 104 2.49 -26.30 13.62
C GLN A 104 2.59 -25.05 14.51
N SER A 105 3.82 -24.74 14.92
CA SER A 105 4.05 -23.53 15.71
C SER A 105 3.76 -22.27 14.87
N PRO A 106 3.23 -21.19 15.46
CA PRO A 106 3.02 -19.92 14.76
C PRO A 106 4.27 -19.41 14.03
N SER A 107 5.46 -19.69 14.57
CA SER A 107 6.75 -19.33 13.95
C SER A 107 7.02 -20.10 12.65
N ALA A 108 6.51 -21.31 12.50
CA ALA A 108 6.63 -22.06 11.25
C ALA A 108 5.81 -21.41 10.13
N TYR A 109 4.58 -21.04 10.43
CA TYR A 109 3.71 -20.31 9.48
C TYR A 109 4.27 -18.92 9.12
N LYS A 110 4.81 -18.19 10.10
CA LYS A 110 5.46 -16.89 9.84
C LYS A 110 6.66 -17.02 8.89
N ARG A 111 7.45 -18.10 9.00
CA ARG A 111 8.55 -18.34 8.06
C ARG A 111 8.09 -18.59 6.64
N ARG A 112 6.95 -19.26 6.46
CA ARG A 112 6.33 -19.45 5.11
C ARG A 112 5.97 -18.12 4.47
N LEU A 113 5.54 -17.15 5.27
CA LEU A 113 5.14 -15.82 4.81
C LEU A 113 6.30 -14.82 4.64
N ALA A 114 7.51 -15.18 5.05
CA ALA A 114 8.66 -14.25 5.01
C ALA A 114 9.03 -13.75 3.60
N GLY A 115 8.59 -14.46 2.55
CA GLY A 115 8.80 -14.07 1.15
C GLY A 115 7.65 -13.23 0.53
N VAL A 116 6.61 -12.89 1.27
CA VAL A 116 5.48 -12.10 0.73
C VAL A 116 5.87 -10.62 0.65
N PRO A 117 5.98 -10.03 -0.55
CA PRO A 117 6.36 -8.63 -0.70
C PRO A 117 5.34 -7.69 -0.05
N GLY A 118 5.85 -6.71 0.67
CA GLY A 118 5.01 -5.69 1.32
C GLY A 118 4.39 -6.13 2.65
N LEU A 119 4.57 -7.36 3.10
CA LEU A 119 4.10 -7.84 4.39
C LEU A 119 5.19 -7.63 5.45
N SER A 120 4.98 -6.63 6.33
CA SER A 120 6.00 -6.20 7.30
C SER A 120 5.76 -6.70 8.72
N HIS A 121 4.50 -6.99 9.05
CA HIS A 121 4.13 -7.51 10.37
C HIS A 121 3.07 -8.60 10.22
N VAL A 122 3.26 -9.73 10.92
CA VAL A 122 2.33 -10.86 10.87
C VAL A 122 2.10 -11.41 12.27
N THR A 123 0.82 -11.52 12.62
CA THR A 123 0.37 -12.32 13.75
C THR A 123 -0.34 -13.55 13.21
N VAL A 124 0.01 -14.72 13.73
CA VAL A 124 -0.62 -16.00 13.36
C VAL A 124 -1.12 -16.66 14.63
N GLU A 125 -2.40 -16.93 14.65
CA GLU A 125 -3.09 -17.76 15.62
C GLU A 125 -3.38 -19.11 14.98
N VAL A 126 -3.18 -20.19 15.73
CA VAL A 126 -3.34 -21.55 15.21
C VAL A 126 -4.24 -22.33 16.14
N GLU A 127 -5.34 -22.81 15.60
CA GLU A 127 -6.28 -23.67 16.29
C GLU A 127 -6.23 -25.09 15.72
N ALA A 128 -6.27 -26.07 16.59
CA ALA A 128 -6.45 -27.46 16.16
C ALA A 128 -7.89 -27.64 15.67
N CYS A 129 -8.06 -28.30 14.53
CA CYS A 129 -9.40 -28.68 14.11
C CYS A 129 -10.06 -29.49 15.22
N PRO A 130 -11.23 -29.09 15.78
CA PRO A 130 -11.93 -29.89 16.75
C PRO A 130 -12.43 -31.15 16.02
N GLY A 131 -11.57 -32.17 15.96
CA GLY A 131 -11.79 -33.35 15.15
C GLY A 131 -13.05 -34.11 15.56
N THR A 132 -13.96 -34.26 14.64
CA THR A 132 -14.79 -35.44 14.46
C THR A 132 -14.61 -35.93 13.02
N HIS A 133 -13.43 -36.39 12.67
CA HIS A 133 -13.35 -37.38 11.63
C HIS A 133 -13.68 -38.72 12.31
N ALA A 134 -14.96 -38.93 12.57
CA ALA A 134 -15.46 -40.26 12.80
C ALA A 134 -15.10 -41.06 11.53
N THR A 135 -14.10 -41.91 11.65
CA THR A 135 -13.85 -42.98 10.71
C THR A 135 -15.11 -43.86 10.69
N ALA A 136 -15.86 -43.78 9.60
CA ALA A 136 -16.80 -44.82 9.23
C ALA A 136 -16.09 -45.77 8.28
#